data_c03d40f853176d1e455d491b454a9cd5
#
_entry.id   c03d40f853176d1e455d491b454a9cd5
#
_cell.length_a   1.000
_cell.length_b   1.000
_cell.length_c   1.000
_cell.angle_alpha   90.00
_cell.angle_beta   90.00
_cell.angle_gamma   90.00
#
_symmetry.space_group_name_H-M   'P 1'
#
loop_
_entity.id
_entity.type
_entity.pdbx_description
1 polymer ?
#
loop_
_entity_poly.entity_id
_entity_poly.type
_entity_poly.pdbx_seq_one_letter_code
_entity_poly.pdbx_strand_id
1 'polypeptide(L)'
;MTAANGRIDTVGGCCTFRHVESLADNEPESVIFAGEMTNYHTHSSYCDGKASPREMADFALANGFTALGFTGHCPLPFENTFSITDYQGYCREIHSLQTEYVGRIDIRLGLEFDYIPGMLEDFTPLKEQGGLEYVIGSVHLVPVPGTVPACAEDLWFIDGPRWERYDEGLFRLFGGNIRRGVRAYFHQQNEMLLRNKPDIVGHPDKIVMHNRGRYFSEDESWYRDLALESIHLIKELGLICEINTRGIYKGRHDDYYPGKWLIREMKQLRIPVIVSTDAHAPEDLLRTEGAYEYLQETGYPDVLMKLN
;
A
#
# COMPACT_ATOMS: atom_id res chain seq x y z
N MET A 1 60.02 -30.42 -46.89
CA MET A 1 60.62 -31.48 -46.12
C MET A 1 59.60 -32.09 -45.25
N THR A 2 59.26 -33.33 -45.59
CA THR A 2 58.76 -34.50 -44.86
C THR A 2 57.40 -34.34 -44.22
N ALA A 3 56.28 -34.85 -44.75
CA ALA A 3 55.86 -36.22 -45.08
C ALA A 3 55.77 -37.16 -43.88
N ALA A 4 54.60 -37.62 -43.54
CA ALA A 4 54.17 -38.98 -43.24
C ALA A 4 52.73 -38.94 -42.65
N ASN A 5 51.74 -39.39 -43.35
CA ASN A 5 51.22 -40.78 -43.60
C ASN A 5 50.69 -41.47 -42.32
N GLY A 6 49.44 -41.84 -42.44
CA GLY A 6 48.96 -43.04 -41.76
C GLY A 6 47.48 -42.90 -41.32
N ARG A 7 46.68 -43.43 -41.96
CA ARG A 7 45.80 -44.60 -42.21
C ARG A 7 44.36 -44.37 -41.79
N ILE A 8 43.51 -44.61 -42.79
CA ILE A 8 42.06 -44.79 -42.70
C ILE A 8 41.78 -46.18 -42.13
N ASP A 9 40.90 -46.26 -41.16
CA ASP A 9 40.08 -47.45 -40.91
C ASP A 9 38.62 -47.08 -40.76
N THR A 10 37.82 -47.52 -41.68
CA THR A 10 36.36 -47.44 -41.72
C THR A 10 35.76 -48.57 -40.91
N VAL A 11 34.89 -48.29 -39.95
CA VAL A 11 33.84 -49.20 -39.51
C VAL A 11 32.55 -48.38 -39.26
N GLY A 12 31.46 -48.85 -39.87
CA GLY A 12 30.18 -48.17 -39.93
C GLY A 12 29.46 -48.08 -38.60
N GLY A 13 28.69 -46.99 -38.45
CA GLY A 13 27.77 -46.76 -37.34
C GLY A 13 26.86 -45.62 -37.65
N CYS A 14 25.59 -45.95 -37.82
CA CYS A 14 24.43 -45.12 -38.09
C CYS A 14 24.41 -43.82 -37.25
N CYS A 15 24.55 -42.65 -37.87
CA CYS A 15 24.28 -41.37 -37.22
C CYS A 15 22.76 -41.17 -37.16
N THR A 16 22.18 -41.44 -36.01
CA THR A 16 20.86 -40.92 -35.65
C THR A 16 21.03 -39.46 -35.26
N PHE A 17 20.47 -38.57 -36.05
CA PHE A 17 20.26 -37.18 -35.67
C PHE A 17 19.31 -37.17 -34.47
N ARG A 18 19.79 -36.82 -33.31
CA ARG A 18 18.93 -36.40 -32.19
C ARG A 18 18.44 -35.00 -32.51
N HIS A 19 17.12 -34.92 -32.71
CA HIS A 19 16.41 -33.66 -32.68
C HIS A 19 16.74 -32.99 -31.33
N VAL A 20 17.29 -31.78 -31.38
CA VAL A 20 17.31 -30.86 -30.24
C VAL A 20 15.87 -30.39 -30.13
N GLU A 21 15.15 -30.91 -29.15
CA GLU A 21 13.86 -30.36 -28.78
C GLU A 21 14.07 -28.89 -28.42
N SER A 22 13.36 -28.02 -29.12
CA SER A 22 13.28 -26.60 -28.80
C SER A 22 12.85 -26.47 -27.35
N LEU A 23 13.60 -25.71 -26.58
CA LEU A 23 13.13 -25.18 -25.30
C LEU A 23 11.86 -24.39 -25.64
N ALA A 24 10.71 -24.99 -25.35
CA ALA A 24 9.44 -24.31 -25.40
C ALA A 24 9.56 -23.14 -24.40
N ASP A 25 9.34 -21.94 -24.90
CA ASP A 25 9.12 -20.74 -24.13
C ASP A 25 7.99 -21.07 -23.13
N ASN A 26 8.33 -21.22 -21.86
CA ASN A 26 7.36 -21.21 -20.79
C ASN A 26 6.80 -19.79 -20.76
N GLU A 27 5.68 -19.57 -21.42
CA GLU A 27 4.82 -18.44 -21.11
C GLU A 27 4.52 -18.53 -19.60
N PRO A 28 4.63 -17.42 -18.84
CA PRO A 28 4.30 -17.45 -17.43
C PRO A 28 2.84 -17.89 -17.32
N GLU A 29 2.62 -18.99 -16.58
CA GLU A 29 1.27 -19.43 -16.23
C GLU A 29 0.52 -18.20 -15.71
N SER A 30 -0.60 -17.87 -16.35
CA SER A 30 -1.49 -16.80 -15.91
C SER A 30 -1.92 -17.12 -14.48
N VAL A 31 -1.41 -16.37 -13.53
CA VAL A 31 -1.82 -16.47 -12.14
C VAL A 31 -3.28 -16.03 -12.10
N ILE A 32 -4.19 -17.00 -12.14
CA ILE A 32 -5.61 -16.76 -11.91
C ILE A 32 -5.72 -16.46 -10.42
N PHE A 33 -6.06 -15.23 -10.06
CA PHE A 33 -6.40 -14.82 -8.67
C PHE A 33 -7.74 -15.47 -8.24
N ALA A 34 -7.92 -16.75 -8.55
CA ALA A 34 -9.14 -17.48 -8.27
C ALA A 34 -9.10 -17.97 -6.82
N GLY A 35 -9.79 -17.29 -5.93
CA GLY A 35 -10.33 -17.91 -4.75
C GLY A 35 -10.07 -17.31 -3.38
N GLU A 36 -9.21 -16.34 -3.18
CA GLU A 36 -8.99 -15.74 -1.86
C GLU A 36 -9.34 -14.25 -1.86
N MET A 37 -10.46 -13.89 -1.24
CA MET A 37 -10.80 -12.48 -0.99
C MET A 37 -10.19 -12.06 0.34
N THR A 38 -9.38 -11.01 0.33
CA THR A 38 -8.77 -10.45 1.52
C THR A 38 -8.79 -8.93 1.48
N ASN A 39 -8.81 -8.29 2.65
CA ASN A 39 -8.60 -6.85 2.77
C ASN A 39 -7.85 -6.58 4.07
N TYR A 40 -6.73 -5.86 3.98
CA TYR A 40 -5.88 -5.54 5.14
C TYR A 40 -5.89 -4.06 5.50
N HIS A 41 -6.79 -3.26 4.89
CA HIS A 41 -6.97 -1.85 5.22
C HIS A 41 -8.45 -1.57 5.46
N THR A 42 -8.85 -1.65 6.74
CA THR A 42 -10.25 -1.56 7.14
C THR A 42 -10.41 -0.70 8.40
N HIS A 43 -11.27 0.30 8.32
CA HIS A 43 -11.65 1.17 9.42
C HIS A 43 -12.95 0.70 10.08
N SER A 44 -13.21 1.16 11.28
CA SER A 44 -14.40 0.83 12.05
C SER A 44 -14.88 2.01 12.88
N SER A 45 -15.97 1.83 13.63
CA SER A 45 -16.52 2.84 14.54
C SER A 45 -15.59 3.25 15.69
N TYR A 46 -14.42 2.63 15.82
CA TYR A 46 -13.36 3.10 16.73
C TYR A 46 -12.62 4.33 16.21
N CYS A 47 -12.65 4.56 14.91
CA CYS A 47 -12.12 5.75 14.23
C CYS A 47 -13.25 6.42 13.41
N ASP A 48 -13.05 6.63 12.13
CA ASP A 48 -14.04 7.27 11.24
C ASP A 48 -14.83 6.29 10.35
N GLY A 49 -14.69 5.00 10.58
CA GLY A 49 -15.53 3.97 9.97
C GLY A 49 -16.98 4.02 10.47
N LYS A 50 -17.91 3.52 9.67
CA LYS A 50 -19.35 3.63 9.91
C LYS A 50 -19.96 2.44 10.63
N ALA A 51 -19.24 1.33 10.70
CA ALA A 51 -19.72 0.07 11.28
C ALA A 51 -18.77 -0.42 12.37
N SER A 52 -19.29 -1.19 13.32
CA SER A 52 -18.48 -1.85 14.34
C SER A 52 -17.53 -2.88 13.69
N PRO A 53 -16.42 -3.25 14.36
CA PRO A 53 -15.56 -4.32 13.88
C PRO A 53 -16.33 -5.63 13.62
N ARG A 54 -17.31 -5.95 14.44
CA ARG A 54 -18.17 -7.12 14.27
C ARG A 54 -18.97 -7.07 12.97
N GLU A 55 -19.65 -5.94 12.70
CA GLU A 55 -20.43 -5.78 11.46
C GLU A 55 -19.55 -5.89 10.21
N MET A 56 -18.33 -5.33 10.27
CA MET A 56 -17.35 -5.48 9.19
C MET A 56 -16.93 -6.94 9.00
N ALA A 57 -16.64 -7.68 10.09
CA ALA A 57 -16.26 -9.09 10.05
C ALA A 57 -17.38 -10.00 9.57
N ASP A 58 -18.61 -9.78 10.03
CA ASP A 58 -19.79 -10.55 9.58
C ASP A 58 -20.03 -10.34 8.09
N PHE A 59 -19.93 -9.10 7.61
CA PHE A 59 -20.08 -8.80 6.19
C PHE A 59 -18.94 -9.46 5.34
N ALA A 60 -17.71 -9.38 5.80
CA ALA A 60 -16.58 -10.01 5.12
C ALA A 60 -16.79 -11.53 5.01
N LEU A 61 -17.13 -12.19 6.12
CA LEU A 61 -17.40 -13.62 6.15
C LEU A 61 -18.58 -14.01 5.23
N ALA A 62 -19.68 -13.26 5.25
CA ALA A 62 -20.86 -13.51 4.42
C ALA A 62 -20.56 -13.36 2.91
N ASN A 63 -19.55 -12.58 2.54
CA ASN A 63 -19.12 -12.36 1.17
C ASN A 63 -17.89 -13.21 0.76
N GLY A 64 -17.47 -14.18 1.60
CA GLY A 64 -16.45 -15.16 1.24
C GLY A 64 -15.01 -14.66 1.42
N PHE A 65 -14.79 -13.61 2.21
CA PHE A 65 -13.44 -13.22 2.58
C PHE A 65 -12.76 -14.30 3.43
N THR A 66 -11.50 -14.57 3.12
CA THR A 66 -10.66 -15.51 3.87
C THR A 66 -9.80 -14.82 4.93
N ALA A 67 -9.53 -13.52 4.76
CA ALA A 67 -8.87 -12.70 5.76
C ALA A 67 -9.39 -11.26 5.76
N LEU A 68 -9.44 -10.66 6.96
CA LEU A 68 -9.79 -9.26 7.19
C LEU A 68 -8.87 -8.66 8.24
N GLY A 69 -8.13 -7.62 7.86
CA GLY A 69 -7.30 -6.86 8.77
C GLY A 69 -7.95 -5.55 9.17
N PHE A 70 -7.99 -5.25 10.46
CA PHE A 70 -8.44 -3.98 10.99
C PHE A 70 -7.25 -3.04 11.18
N THR A 71 -7.34 -1.84 10.63
CA THR A 71 -6.29 -0.83 10.63
C THR A 71 -6.86 0.57 10.83
N GLY A 72 -7.64 0.77 11.89
CA GLY A 72 -8.11 2.11 12.23
C GLY A 72 -6.96 3.11 12.37
N HIS A 73 -7.23 4.40 12.14
CA HIS A 73 -6.24 5.47 12.31
C HIS A 73 -5.67 5.48 13.72
N CYS A 74 -4.35 5.52 13.86
CA CYS A 74 -3.68 5.52 15.15
C CYS A 74 -4.13 6.68 16.05
N PRO A 75 -4.10 6.53 17.39
CA PRO A 75 -4.34 7.64 18.30
C PRO A 75 -3.42 8.82 18.00
N LEU A 76 -3.99 10.02 17.87
CA LEU A 76 -3.24 11.26 17.65
C LEU A 76 -3.20 12.10 18.93
N PRO A 77 -2.11 12.84 19.18
CA PRO A 77 -1.91 13.60 20.43
C PRO A 77 -2.65 14.94 20.44
N PHE A 78 -3.72 15.09 19.64
CA PHE A 78 -4.60 16.28 19.63
C PHE A 78 -6.04 15.85 19.37
N GLU A 79 -7.00 16.72 19.75
CA GLU A 79 -8.41 16.44 19.52
C GLU A 79 -8.75 16.37 18.03
N ASN A 80 -9.43 15.29 17.66
CA ASN A 80 -9.89 15.06 16.30
C ASN A 80 -11.08 14.10 16.31
N THR A 81 -11.69 13.85 15.13
CA THR A 81 -12.88 13.02 14.99
C THR A 81 -12.65 11.79 14.09
N PHE A 82 -11.42 11.53 13.72
CA PHE A 82 -11.09 10.46 12.74
C PHE A 82 -10.14 9.40 13.30
N SER A 83 -9.37 9.67 14.35
CA SER A 83 -8.46 8.69 14.95
C SER A 83 -9.10 7.93 16.12
N ILE A 84 -8.51 6.78 16.45
CA ILE A 84 -8.92 5.97 17.59
C ILE A 84 -8.72 6.73 18.89
N THR A 85 -9.79 6.82 19.71
CA THR A 85 -9.75 7.44 21.03
C THR A 85 -9.69 6.40 22.17
N ASP A 86 -10.33 5.23 22.00
CA ASP A 86 -10.23 4.08 22.92
C ASP A 86 -9.38 2.97 22.28
N TYR A 87 -8.05 3.17 22.27
CA TYR A 87 -7.13 2.21 21.68
C TYR A 87 -7.17 0.83 22.35
N GLN A 88 -7.28 0.79 23.67
CA GLN A 88 -7.37 -0.46 24.42
C GLN A 88 -8.69 -1.21 24.14
N GLY A 89 -9.80 -0.47 24.00
CA GLY A 89 -11.08 -1.04 23.59
C GLY A 89 -11.01 -1.67 22.21
N TYR A 90 -10.43 -0.93 21.25
CA TYR A 90 -10.18 -1.42 19.88
C TYR A 90 -9.40 -2.75 19.87
N CYS A 91 -8.24 -2.80 20.53
CA CYS A 91 -7.43 -4.02 20.57
C CYS A 91 -8.19 -5.19 21.22
N ARG A 92 -8.86 -4.95 22.36
CA ARG A 92 -9.65 -6.01 23.03
C ARG A 92 -10.75 -6.56 22.14
N GLU A 93 -11.48 -5.70 21.43
CA GLU A 93 -12.57 -6.16 20.56
C GLU A 93 -12.04 -7.00 19.39
N ILE A 94 -10.95 -6.55 18.72
CA ILE A 94 -10.37 -7.33 17.61
C ILE A 94 -9.83 -8.68 18.12
N HIS A 95 -9.14 -8.75 19.26
CA HIS A 95 -8.70 -10.02 19.85
C HIS A 95 -9.90 -10.94 20.18
N SER A 96 -11.03 -10.37 20.63
CA SER A 96 -12.25 -11.15 20.84
C SER A 96 -12.78 -11.74 19.53
N LEU A 97 -12.80 -10.94 18.45
CA LEU A 97 -13.21 -11.38 17.13
C LEU A 97 -12.27 -12.46 16.57
N GLN A 98 -10.96 -12.32 16.75
CA GLN A 98 -9.99 -13.36 16.36
C GLN A 98 -10.34 -14.73 16.99
N THR A 99 -10.70 -14.72 18.27
CA THR A 99 -11.09 -15.94 18.97
C THR A 99 -12.43 -16.50 18.46
N GLU A 100 -13.40 -15.64 18.24
CA GLU A 100 -14.76 -16.04 17.84
C GLU A 100 -14.81 -16.54 16.38
N TYR A 101 -14.02 -15.96 15.49
CA TYR A 101 -14.02 -16.28 14.07
C TYR A 101 -12.96 -17.31 13.65
N VAL A 102 -12.24 -17.89 14.62
CA VAL A 102 -11.21 -18.88 14.35
C VAL A 102 -11.74 -20.02 13.44
N GLY A 103 -10.99 -20.34 12.38
CA GLY A 103 -11.38 -21.35 11.39
C GLY A 103 -12.48 -20.94 10.41
N ARG A 104 -13.00 -19.71 10.50
CA ARG A 104 -14.01 -19.16 9.59
C ARG A 104 -13.46 -18.08 8.69
N ILE A 105 -12.75 -17.12 9.25
CA ILE A 105 -12.04 -16.05 8.58
C ILE A 105 -10.83 -15.66 9.44
N ASP A 106 -9.70 -15.34 8.82
CA ASP A 106 -8.49 -14.86 9.49
C ASP A 106 -8.63 -13.36 9.81
N ILE A 107 -8.95 -13.04 11.06
CA ILE A 107 -9.04 -11.65 11.54
C ILE A 107 -7.66 -11.20 12.01
N ARG A 108 -7.17 -10.06 11.51
CA ARG A 108 -5.87 -9.51 11.87
C ARG A 108 -5.99 -8.16 12.56
N LEU A 109 -5.23 -7.99 13.64
CA LEU A 109 -5.12 -6.72 14.36
C LEU A 109 -3.93 -5.92 13.83
N GLY A 110 -4.22 -4.82 13.18
CA GLY A 110 -3.27 -3.84 12.70
C GLY A 110 -3.64 -2.43 13.11
N LEU A 111 -2.90 -1.46 12.57
CA LEU A 111 -3.13 -0.03 12.75
C LEU A 111 -2.65 0.72 11.51
N GLU A 112 -3.41 1.69 11.04
CA GLU A 112 -2.90 2.68 10.10
C GLU A 112 -2.25 3.80 10.88
N PHE A 113 -0.95 3.94 10.71
CA PHE A 113 -0.13 4.83 11.49
C PHE A 113 0.21 6.10 10.72
N ASP A 114 -0.25 7.25 11.21
CA ASP A 114 0.13 8.56 10.71
C ASP A 114 1.52 8.94 11.25
N TYR A 115 2.52 8.94 10.38
CA TYR A 115 3.84 9.43 10.75
C TYR A 115 3.86 10.96 10.71
N ILE A 116 4.17 11.62 11.83
CA ILE A 116 4.19 13.08 11.94
C ILE A 116 5.53 13.52 12.60
N PRO A 117 6.48 14.07 11.83
CA PRO A 117 7.74 14.55 12.37
C PRO A 117 7.55 15.53 13.52
N GLY A 118 8.29 15.29 14.63
CA GLY A 118 8.23 16.10 15.83
C GLY A 118 7.02 15.83 16.73
N MET A 119 6.07 14.98 16.34
CA MET A 119 4.85 14.70 17.11
C MET A 119 4.59 13.20 17.29
N LEU A 120 4.68 12.40 16.24
CA LEU A 120 4.40 10.97 16.26
C LEU A 120 5.35 10.24 15.29
N GLU A 121 6.52 9.85 15.80
CA GLU A 121 7.62 9.35 14.96
C GLU A 121 7.95 7.87 15.17
N ASP A 122 7.50 7.25 16.27
CA ASP A 122 7.83 5.87 16.63
C ASP A 122 6.57 5.01 16.74
N PHE A 123 6.50 3.97 15.91
CA PHE A 123 5.38 3.02 15.88
C PHE A 123 5.46 1.95 16.97
N THR A 124 6.65 1.74 17.53
CA THR A 124 6.93 0.66 18.48
C THR A 124 6.04 0.68 19.73
N PRO A 125 5.82 1.82 20.40
CA PRO A 125 5.03 1.83 21.64
C PRO A 125 3.59 1.34 21.45
N LEU A 126 2.92 1.80 20.40
CA LEU A 126 1.56 1.35 20.11
C LEU A 126 1.51 -0.09 19.59
N LYS A 127 2.49 -0.48 18.76
CA LYS A 127 2.62 -1.86 18.27
C LYS A 127 2.75 -2.84 19.44
N GLU A 128 3.63 -2.58 20.37
CA GLU A 128 3.83 -3.44 21.55
C GLU A 128 2.64 -3.42 22.51
N GLN A 129 2.09 -2.23 22.82
CA GLN A 129 0.95 -2.07 23.71
C GLN A 129 -0.30 -2.79 23.22
N GLY A 130 -0.56 -2.78 21.93
CA GLY A 130 -1.72 -3.42 21.30
C GLY A 130 -1.51 -4.88 20.92
N GLY A 131 -0.27 -5.34 20.88
CA GLY A 131 0.06 -6.64 20.29
C GLY A 131 -0.26 -6.69 18.79
N LEU A 132 0.02 -5.59 18.07
CA LEU A 132 -0.32 -5.50 16.65
C LEU A 132 0.46 -6.52 15.82
N GLU A 133 -0.21 -7.18 14.91
CA GLU A 133 0.37 -8.17 13.99
C GLU A 133 1.06 -7.49 12.80
N TYR A 134 0.55 -6.32 12.37
CA TYR A 134 1.12 -5.52 11.29
C TYR A 134 0.76 -4.05 11.42
N VAL A 135 1.45 -3.20 10.66
CA VAL A 135 1.23 -1.75 10.60
C VAL A 135 1.21 -1.29 9.15
N ILE A 136 0.22 -0.48 8.79
CA ILE A 136 0.23 0.32 7.58
C ILE A 136 0.84 1.67 7.94
N GLY A 137 1.92 2.07 7.27
CA GLY A 137 2.51 3.39 7.45
C GLY A 137 1.96 4.36 6.41
N SER A 138 1.40 5.47 6.86
CA SER A 138 0.73 6.47 6.02
C SER A 138 1.14 7.90 6.36
N VAL A 139 0.89 8.82 5.43
CA VAL A 139 1.05 10.25 5.63
C VAL A 139 -0.22 10.97 5.20
N HIS A 140 -0.98 11.49 6.17
CA HIS A 140 -2.18 12.31 5.93
C HIS A 140 -2.00 13.76 6.40
N LEU A 141 -1.01 14.01 7.26
CA LEU A 141 -0.83 15.25 8.00
C LEU A 141 0.62 15.72 7.85
N VAL A 142 0.84 16.84 7.16
CA VAL A 142 2.18 17.29 6.77
C VAL A 142 2.54 18.60 7.49
N PRO A 143 3.51 18.60 8.44
CA PRO A 143 4.03 19.82 9.02
C PRO A 143 4.97 20.54 8.06
N VAL A 144 5.26 21.81 8.37
CA VAL A 144 6.34 22.53 7.69
C VAL A 144 7.68 21.92 8.10
N PRO A 145 8.54 21.51 7.15
CA PRO A 145 9.83 20.91 7.48
C PRO A 145 10.68 21.76 8.41
N GLY A 146 11.23 21.13 9.45
CA GLY A 146 12.05 21.79 10.47
C GLY A 146 11.25 22.51 11.57
N THR A 147 9.92 22.37 11.60
CA THR A 147 9.08 22.81 12.72
C THR A 147 8.64 21.61 13.56
N VAL A 148 8.30 21.86 14.81
CA VAL A 148 7.66 20.88 15.69
C VAL A 148 6.20 21.29 15.83
N PRO A 149 5.25 20.53 15.26
CA PRO A 149 3.84 20.86 15.35
C PRO A 149 3.34 20.71 16.80
N ALA A 150 2.53 21.65 17.25
CA ALA A 150 1.94 21.63 18.61
C ALA A 150 0.46 21.26 18.58
N CYS A 151 -0.22 21.44 17.45
CA CYS A 151 -1.65 21.21 17.31
C CYS A 151 -2.00 20.88 15.85
N ALA A 152 -3.27 20.56 15.60
CA ALA A 152 -3.78 20.22 14.27
C ALA A 152 -3.61 21.36 13.23
N GLU A 153 -3.61 22.61 13.70
CA GLU A 153 -3.44 23.79 12.86
C GLU A 153 -2.03 23.89 12.26
N ASP A 154 -1.03 23.28 12.88
CA ASP A 154 0.34 23.24 12.36
C ASP A 154 0.55 22.19 11.27
N LEU A 155 -0.52 21.46 10.90
CA LEU A 155 -0.49 20.36 9.95
C LEU A 155 -1.31 20.68 8.69
N TRP A 156 -0.77 20.31 7.54
CA TRP A 156 -1.49 20.30 6.28
C TRP A 156 -2.22 18.99 6.11
N PHE A 157 -3.53 19.03 6.16
CA PHE A 157 -4.39 17.87 5.91
C PHE A 157 -4.47 17.62 4.40
N ILE A 158 -3.87 16.52 3.93
CA ILE A 158 -3.86 16.19 2.50
C ILE A 158 -4.98 15.23 2.11
N ASP A 159 -5.67 14.66 3.09
CA ASP A 159 -6.80 13.74 2.97
C ASP A 159 -8.09 14.33 3.58
N GLY A 160 -9.14 13.50 3.63
CA GLY A 160 -10.45 13.82 4.16
C GLY A 160 -11.45 14.24 3.08
N PRO A 161 -12.72 14.50 3.47
CA PRO A 161 -13.80 14.72 2.50
C PRO A 161 -13.81 16.13 1.89
N ARG A 162 -13.06 17.10 2.44
CA ARG A 162 -13.11 18.51 2.09
C ARG A 162 -11.81 18.99 1.47
N TRP A 163 -11.83 19.22 0.15
CA TRP A 163 -10.68 19.78 -0.58
C TRP A 163 -10.29 21.18 -0.11
N GLU A 164 -11.23 21.94 0.52
CA GLU A 164 -10.95 23.27 1.08
C GLU A 164 -9.87 23.20 2.19
N ARG A 165 -9.86 22.14 3.01
CA ARG A 165 -8.82 21.97 4.04
C ARG A 165 -7.42 21.78 3.43
N TYR A 166 -7.36 21.06 2.30
CA TYR A 166 -6.11 20.92 1.55
C TYR A 166 -5.62 22.30 1.08
N ASP A 167 -6.49 23.10 0.48
CA ASP A 167 -6.14 24.43 0.01
C ASP A 167 -5.75 25.37 1.17
N GLU A 168 -6.56 25.43 2.23
CA GLU A 168 -6.26 26.21 3.43
C GLU A 168 -4.90 25.88 4.02
N GLY A 169 -4.58 24.59 4.18
CA GLY A 169 -3.29 24.14 4.69
C GLY A 169 -2.14 24.51 3.75
N LEU A 170 -2.30 24.29 2.44
CA LEU A 170 -1.31 24.68 1.44
C LEU A 170 -0.98 26.17 1.51
N PHE A 171 -2.01 27.03 1.53
CA PHE A 171 -1.79 28.48 1.58
C PHE A 171 -1.22 28.94 2.91
N ARG A 172 -1.74 28.44 4.02
CA ARG A 172 -1.33 28.85 5.36
C ARG A 172 0.10 28.41 5.72
N LEU A 173 0.45 27.17 5.42
CA LEU A 173 1.72 26.56 5.87
C LEU A 173 2.82 26.66 4.83
N PHE A 174 2.46 26.61 3.56
CA PHE A 174 3.43 26.59 2.45
C PHE A 174 3.36 27.86 1.56
N GLY A 175 2.52 28.84 1.91
CA GLY A 175 2.37 30.10 1.14
C GLY A 175 1.83 29.90 -0.27
N GLY A 176 1.04 28.83 -0.50
CA GLY A 176 0.55 28.42 -1.81
C GLY A 176 1.60 27.75 -2.71
N ASN A 177 2.79 27.49 -2.21
CA ASN A 177 3.85 26.82 -2.98
C ASN A 177 3.66 25.30 -2.94
N ILE A 178 2.92 24.75 -3.92
CA ILE A 178 2.61 23.32 -3.99
C ILE A 178 3.86 22.45 -4.08
N ARG A 179 4.90 22.86 -4.81
CA ARG A 179 6.14 22.08 -4.92
C ARG A 179 6.85 21.92 -3.58
N ARG A 180 6.77 22.94 -2.72
CA ARG A 180 7.31 22.87 -1.36
C ARG A 180 6.50 21.91 -0.50
N GLY A 181 5.15 21.96 -0.60
CA GLY A 181 4.26 21.06 0.13
C GLY A 181 4.43 19.60 -0.28
N VAL A 182 4.41 19.31 -1.57
CA VAL A 182 4.60 17.94 -2.10
C VAL A 182 5.98 17.39 -1.75
N ARG A 183 7.02 18.21 -1.80
CA ARG A 183 8.37 17.81 -1.36
C ARG A 183 8.39 17.48 0.14
N ALA A 184 7.69 18.24 0.96
CA ALA A 184 7.57 17.95 2.39
C ALA A 184 6.86 16.62 2.62
N TYR A 185 5.79 16.32 1.89
CA TYR A 185 5.08 15.04 1.94
C TYR A 185 5.99 13.86 1.65
N PHE A 186 6.68 13.84 0.50
CA PHE A 186 7.56 12.73 0.14
C PHE A 186 8.77 12.60 1.07
N HIS A 187 9.32 13.72 1.54
CA HIS A 187 10.41 13.70 2.53
C HIS A 187 9.95 13.04 3.84
N GLN A 188 8.78 13.41 4.34
CA GLN A 188 8.17 12.81 5.52
C GLN A 188 7.90 11.31 5.32
N GLN A 189 7.37 10.92 4.17
CA GLN A 189 7.15 9.51 3.83
C GLN A 189 8.48 8.73 3.83
N ASN A 190 9.52 9.26 3.18
CA ASN A 190 10.83 8.61 3.16
C ASN A 190 11.44 8.51 4.56
N GLU A 191 11.25 9.52 5.41
CA GLU A 191 11.68 9.47 6.81
C GLU A 191 10.94 8.37 7.59
N MET A 192 9.63 8.25 7.43
CA MET A 192 8.83 7.15 7.99
C MET A 192 9.37 5.79 7.58
N LEU A 193 9.62 5.59 6.27
CA LEU A 193 10.12 4.33 5.74
C LEU A 193 11.47 3.93 6.35
N LEU A 194 12.38 4.88 6.49
CA LEU A 194 13.71 4.65 7.06
C LEU A 194 13.67 4.34 8.57
N ARG A 195 12.81 5.05 9.30
CA ARG A 195 12.73 4.93 10.77
C ARG A 195 11.93 3.72 11.22
N ASN A 196 10.76 3.51 10.64
CA ASN A 196 9.76 2.56 11.17
C ASN A 196 9.62 1.28 10.36
N LYS A 197 9.95 1.30 9.07
CA LYS A 197 9.82 0.14 8.16
C LYS A 197 8.45 -0.55 8.34
N PRO A 198 7.34 0.11 8.03
CA PRO A 198 6.01 -0.46 8.20
C PRO A 198 5.88 -1.76 7.40
N ASP A 199 5.01 -2.65 7.84
CA ASP A 199 4.74 -3.91 7.15
C ASP A 199 4.11 -3.66 5.76
N ILE A 200 3.26 -2.62 5.66
CA ILE A 200 2.66 -2.13 4.41
C ILE A 200 2.86 -0.62 4.32
N VAL A 201 3.27 -0.14 3.15
CA VAL A 201 3.26 1.30 2.83
C VAL A 201 1.90 1.64 2.26
N GLY A 202 1.12 2.41 3.01
CA GLY A 202 -0.23 2.84 2.61
C GLY A 202 -0.17 3.91 1.53
N HIS A 203 -1.00 3.79 0.49
CA HIS A 203 -1.28 4.79 -0.56
C HIS A 203 -0.19 5.87 -0.77
N PRO A 204 1.02 5.50 -1.25
CA PRO A 204 2.24 6.31 -1.17
C PRO A 204 2.21 7.63 -1.96
N ASP A 205 1.21 7.85 -2.80
CA ASP A 205 1.00 9.09 -3.55
C ASP A 205 -0.34 9.79 -3.22
N LYS A 206 -0.89 9.53 -2.03
CA LYS A 206 -2.17 10.11 -1.55
C LYS A 206 -2.26 11.64 -1.73
N ILE A 207 -1.14 12.31 -1.77
CA ILE A 207 -1.03 13.78 -1.98
C ILE A 207 -1.74 14.27 -3.25
N VAL A 208 -1.96 13.40 -4.24
CA VAL A 208 -2.66 13.75 -5.49
C VAL A 208 -4.18 13.85 -5.33
N MET A 209 -4.75 13.29 -4.25
CA MET A 209 -6.21 13.16 -4.07
C MET A 209 -6.96 14.47 -4.28
N HIS A 210 -6.53 15.55 -3.65
CA HIS A 210 -7.15 16.86 -3.79
C HIS A 210 -6.47 17.76 -4.81
N ASN A 211 -5.33 17.33 -5.37
CA ASN A 211 -4.69 18.05 -6.47
C ASN A 211 -5.56 18.03 -7.73
N ARG A 212 -5.94 16.87 -8.23
CA ARG A 212 -6.78 16.68 -9.44
C ARG A 212 -6.36 17.61 -10.59
N GLY A 213 -5.07 17.81 -10.79
CA GLY A 213 -4.50 18.70 -11.81
C GLY A 213 -4.65 20.21 -11.53
N ARG A 214 -5.12 20.62 -10.34
CA ARG A 214 -5.33 22.04 -10.01
C ARG A 214 -4.03 22.82 -9.78
N TYR A 215 -3.05 22.19 -9.19
CA TYR A 215 -1.78 22.82 -8.82
C TYR A 215 -0.59 22.28 -9.60
N PHE A 216 -0.62 21.01 -9.98
CA PHE A 216 0.42 20.36 -10.79
C PHE A 216 -0.16 19.20 -11.60
N SER A 217 0.55 18.85 -12.69
CA SER A 217 0.32 17.59 -13.41
C SER A 217 1.21 16.50 -12.84
N GLU A 218 0.68 15.28 -12.71
CA GLU A 218 1.47 14.10 -12.34
C GLU A 218 2.51 13.72 -13.42
N ASP A 219 2.43 14.31 -14.60
CA ASP A 219 3.44 14.17 -15.65
C ASP A 219 4.65 15.11 -15.50
N GLU A 220 4.60 16.07 -14.57
CA GLU A 220 5.75 16.95 -14.33
C GLU A 220 6.93 16.18 -13.73
N SER A 221 8.13 16.37 -14.29
CA SER A 221 9.34 15.63 -13.91
C SER A 221 9.67 15.76 -12.41
N TRP A 222 9.54 16.96 -11.84
CA TRP A 222 9.84 17.19 -10.43
C TRP A 222 8.93 16.37 -9.48
N TYR A 223 7.66 16.12 -9.86
CA TYR A 223 6.75 15.26 -9.09
C TYR A 223 7.15 13.79 -9.25
N ARG A 224 7.36 13.36 -10.50
CA ARG A 224 7.79 11.99 -10.80
C ARG A 224 9.11 11.64 -10.12
N ASP A 225 10.08 12.56 -10.10
CA ASP A 225 11.36 12.35 -9.43
C ASP A 225 11.17 12.06 -7.93
N LEU A 226 10.32 12.83 -7.24
CA LEU A 226 10.01 12.63 -5.83
C LEU A 226 9.28 11.30 -5.56
N ALA A 227 8.27 10.98 -6.37
CA ALA A 227 7.53 9.73 -6.23
C ALA A 227 8.43 8.52 -6.49
N LEU A 228 9.26 8.55 -7.52
CA LEU A 228 10.21 7.47 -7.84
C LEU A 228 11.26 7.30 -6.74
N GLU A 229 11.76 8.37 -6.14
CA GLU A 229 12.68 8.30 -5.00
C GLU A 229 12.06 7.46 -3.87
N SER A 230 10.79 7.73 -3.51
CA SER A 230 10.07 6.94 -2.49
C SER A 230 9.89 5.47 -2.91
N ILE A 231 9.53 5.20 -4.17
CA ILE A 231 9.35 3.84 -4.67
C ILE A 231 10.66 3.06 -4.67
N HIS A 232 11.78 3.69 -5.05
CA HIS A 232 13.10 3.06 -4.96
C HIS A 232 13.46 2.73 -3.50
N LEU A 233 13.13 3.61 -2.56
CA LEU A 233 13.36 3.36 -1.14
C LEU A 233 12.51 2.21 -0.62
N ILE A 234 11.23 2.11 -1.01
CA ILE A 234 10.34 0.98 -0.70
C ILE A 234 10.98 -0.33 -1.19
N LYS A 235 11.52 -0.35 -2.42
CA LYS A 235 12.23 -1.51 -2.96
C LYS A 235 13.48 -1.85 -2.19
N GLU A 236 14.32 -0.86 -1.87
CA GLU A 236 15.57 -1.06 -1.13
C GLU A 236 15.32 -1.66 0.26
N LEU A 237 14.25 -1.21 0.92
CA LEU A 237 13.87 -1.70 2.25
C LEU A 237 13.09 -3.03 2.21
N GLY A 238 12.69 -3.50 1.03
CA GLY A 238 11.95 -4.75 0.86
C GLY A 238 10.53 -4.71 1.40
N LEU A 239 9.89 -3.54 1.40
CA LEU A 239 8.55 -3.33 1.97
C LEU A 239 7.45 -3.71 0.96
N ILE A 240 6.27 -4.04 1.49
CA ILE A 240 5.04 -4.26 0.71
C ILE A 240 4.41 -2.88 0.44
N CYS A 241 3.94 -2.66 -0.79
CA CYS A 241 3.21 -1.45 -1.14
C CYS A 241 1.73 -1.74 -1.34
N GLU A 242 0.88 -0.93 -0.77
CA GLU A 242 -0.56 -0.98 -1.00
C GLU A 242 -0.91 -0.49 -2.41
N ILE A 243 -1.92 -1.13 -3.03
CA ILE A 243 -2.70 -0.56 -4.12
C ILE A 243 -4.09 -0.26 -3.59
N ASN A 244 -4.32 0.99 -3.26
CA ASN A 244 -5.52 1.48 -2.61
C ASN A 244 -6.55 1.93 -3.65
N THR A 245 -7.77 1.43 -3.55
CA THR A 245 -8.82 1.68 -4.53
C THR A 245 -9.80 2.79 -4.13
N ARG A 246 -9.67 3.32 -2.91
CA ARG A 246 -10.62 4.26 -2.31
C ARG A 246 -10.85 5.53 -3.13
N GLY A 247 -9.79 6.04 -3.78
CA GLY A 247 -9.89 7.23 -4.63
C GLY A 247 -10.96 7.10 -5.69
N ILE A 248 -10.98 5.96 -6.38
CA ILE A 248 -11.90 5.69 -7.48
C ILE A 248 -13.34 5.57 -6.98
N TYR A 249 -13.62 4.65 -6.05
CA TYR A 249 -15.01 4.39 -5.66
C TYR A 249 -15.63 5.50 -4.81
N LYS A 250 -14.84 6.37 -4.19
CA LYS A 250 -15.33 7.59 -3.53
C LYS A 250 -15.40 8.80 -4.47
N GLY A 251 -15.01 8.66 -5.74
CA GLY A 251 -14.99 9.75 -6.73
C GLY A 251 -14.02 10.89 -6.38
N ARG A 252 -12.98 10.57 -5.62
CA ARG A 252 -11.98 11.54 -5.16
C ARG A 252 -10.78 11.63 -6.08
N HIS A 253 -10.48 10.54 -6.79
CA HIS A 253 -9.42 10.45 -7.79
C HIS A 253 -9.83 9.48 -8.90
N ASP A 254 -9.27 9.65 -10.09
CA ASP A 254 -9.63 8.81 -11.24
C ASP A 254 -8.70 7.59 -11.41
N ASP A 255 -7.75 7.40 -10.49
CA ASP A 255 -6.81 6.29 -10.48
C ASP A 255 -6.64 5.72 -9.05
N TYR A 256 -5.88 4.64 -8.91
CA TYR A 256 -5.48 4.05 -7.62
C TYR A 256 -4.49 4.95 -6.87
N TYR A 257 -4.21 4.61 -5.63
CA TYR A 257 -3.05 5.09 -4.90
C TYR A 257 -2.13 3.89 -4.60
N PRO A 258 -0.95 3.80 -5.26
CA PRO A 258 -0.41 4.73 -6.25
C PRO A 258 -1.08 4.61 -7.62
N GLY A 259 -0.94 5.69 -8.43
CA GLY A 259 -1.46 5.73 -9.79
C GLY A 259 -0.82 4.68 -10.72
N LYS A 260 -1.53 4.29 -11.78
CA LYS A 260 -1.11 3.23 -12.71
C LYS A 260 0.29 3.44 -13.32
N TRP A 261 0.71 4.69 -13.50
CA TRP A 261 2.06 4.95 -13.99
C TRP A 261 3.12 4.48 -12.99
N LEU A 262 2.88 4.73 -11.69
CA LEU A 262 3.78 4.33 -10.61
C LEU A 262 3.74 2.82 -10.37
N ILE A 263 2.55 2.19 -10.51
CA ILE A 263 2.40 0.72 -10.46
C ILE A 263 3.26 0.04 -11.55
N ARG A 264 3.36 0.63 -12.75
CA ARG A 264 4.24 0.10 -13.81
C ARG A 264 5.72 0.15 -13.43
N GLU A 265 6.16 1.20 -12.77
CA GLU A 265 7.55 1.30 -12.25
C GLU A 265 7.77 0.28 -11.12
N MET A 266 6.83 0.16 -10.20
CA MET A 266 6.88 -0.84 -9.12
C MET A 266 6.96 -2.27 -9.65
N LYS A 267 6.25 -2.58 -10.74
CA LYS A 267 6.34 -3.87 -11.43
C LYS A 267 7.75 -4.15 -11.93
N GLN A 268 8.41 -3.18 -12.59
CA GLN A 268 9.77 -3.34 -13.09
C GLN A 268 10.76 -3.59 -11.95
N LEU A 269 10.56 -2.94 -10.81
CA LEU A 269 11.35 -3.10 -9.61
C LEU A 269 10.98 -4.36 -8.81
N ARG A 270 9.92 -5.08 -9.17
CA ARG A 270 9.42 -6.25 -8.44
C ARG A 270 9.17 -5.94 -6.96
N ILE A 271 8.42 -4.88 -6.70
CA ILE A 271 7.96 -4.54 -5.36
C ILE A 271 6.74 -5.41 -5.06
N PRO A 272 6.68 -6.15 -3.94
CA PRO A 272 5.48 -6.87 -3.59
C PRO A 272 4.32 -5.90 -3.31
N VAL A 273 3.12 -6.21 -3.82
CA VAL A 273 1.93 -5.37 -3.63
C VAL A 273 0.78 -6.14 -3.01
N ILE A 274 -0.08 -5.42 -2.32
CA ILE A 274 -1.34 -5.91 -1.80
C ILE A 274 -2.46 -4.94 -2.19
N VAL A 275 -3.60 -5.47 -2.64
CA VAL A 275 -4.76 -4.64 -2.97
C VAL A 275 -5.59 -4.43 -1.71
N SER A 276 -5.95 -3.20 -1.44
CA SER A 276 -6.80 -2.83 -0.30
C SER A 276 -7.84 -1.79 -0.71
N THR A 277 -8.98 -1.82 -0.03
CA THR A 277 -10.07 -0.91 -0.33
C THR A 277 -10.12 0.30 0.61
N ASP A 278 -9.37 0.29 1.71
CA ASP A 278 -9.43 1.33 2.74
C ASP A 278 -10.90 1.55 3.16
N ALA A 279 -11.54 0.41 3.52
CA ALA A 279 -12.97 0.33 3.75
C ALA A 279 -13.38 1.05 5.02
N HIS A 280 -14.41 1.91 4.93
CA HIS A 280 -15.01 2.60 6.07
C HIS A 280 -16.48 2.22 6.29
N ALA A 281 -17.02 1.33 5.44
CA ALA A 281 -18.32 0.73 5.55
C ALA A 281 -18.25 -0.71 5.02
N PRO A 282 -19.14 -1.62 5.45
CA PRO A 282 -19.08 -3.01 5.03
C PRO A 282 -19.05 -3.20 3.51
N GLU A 283 -19.88 -2.47 2.78
CA GLU A 283 -19.95 -2.53 1.32
C GLU A 283 -18.68 -2.03 0.61
N ASP A 284 -17.88 -1.20 1.28
CA ASP A 284 -16.61 -0.72 0.74
C ASP A 284 -15.59 -1.87 0.58
N LEU A 285 -15.72 -2.96 1.35
CA LEU A 285 -14.84 -4.14 1.26
C LEU A 285 -14.83 -4.79 -0.14
N LEU A 286 -15.93 -4.68 -0.87
CA LEU A 286 -16.07 -5.26 -2.23
C LEU A 286 -15.54 -4.33 -3.34
N ARG A 287 -15.06 -3.14 -3.02
CA ARG A 287 -14.76 -2.08 -3.97
C ARG A 287 -13.30 -2.12 -4.46
N THR A 288 -12.92 -3.22 -5.10
CA THR A 288 -11.57 -3.40 -5.65
C THR A 288 -11.35 -2.66 -6.98
N GLU A 289 -12.42 -2.14 -7.60
CA GLU A 289 -12.40 -1.26 -8.78
C GLU A 289 -11.52 -1.79 -9.93
N GLY A 290 -11.51 -3.11 -10.14
CA GLY A 290 -10.75 -3.76 -11.21
C GLY A 290 -9.22 -3.80 -10.96
N ALA A 291 -8.76 -3.60 -9.71
CA ALA A 291 -7.32 -3.60 -9.41
C ALA A 291 -6.67 -4.97 -9.68
N TYR A 292 -7.33 -6.06 -9.30
CA TYR A 292 -6.82 -7.40 -9.56
C TYR A 292 -6.75 -7.71 -11.05
N GLU A 293 -7.79 -7.35 -11.82
CA GLU A 293 -7.83 -7.49 -13.26
C GLU A 293 -6.71 -6.68 -13.92
N TYR A 294 -6.50 -5.44 -13.50
CA TYR A 294 -5.40 -4.60 -13.99
C TYR A 294 -4.02 -5.21 -13.70
N LEU A 295 -3.81 -5.75 -12.51
CA LEU A 295 -2.54 -6.40 -12.15
C LEU A 295 -2.32 -7.69 -12.97
N GLN A 296 -3.38 -8.48 -13.19
CA GLN A 296 -3.33 -9.66 -14.02
C GLN A 296 -3.06 -9.33 -15.50
N GLU A 297 -3.80 -8.39 -16.09
CA GLU A 297 -3.63 -7.95 -17.48
C GLU A 297 -2.23 -7.40 -17.73
N THR A 298 -1.68 -6.69 -16.77
CA THR A 298 -0.32 -6.16 -16.86
C THR A 298 0.75 -7.20 -16.52
N GLY A 299 0.37 -8.39 -16.04
CA GLY A 299 1.31 -9.43 -15.61
C GLY A 299 2.16 -9.01 -14.42
N TYR A 300 1.56 -8.40 -13.38
CA TYR A 300 2.28 -8.04 -12.16
C TYR A 300 2.67 -9.31 -11.38
N PRO A 301 3.98 -9.56 -11.10
CA PRO A 301 4.42 -10.87 -10.63
C PRO A 301 4.25 -11.09 -9.12
N ASP A 302 4.29 -10.03 -8.33
CA ASP A 302 4.45 -10.11 -6.87
C ASP A 302 3.21 -9.54 -6.15
N VAL A 303 2.01 -10.10 -6.46
CA VAL A 303 0.74 -9.74 -5.80
C VAL A 303 0.51 -10.65 -4.61
N LEU A 304 0.38 -10.07 -3.43
CA LEU A 304 0.14 -10.80 -2.19
C LEU A 304 -1.36 -10.87 -1.90
N MET A 305 -1.85 -12.08 -1.64
CA MET A 305 -3.23 -12.29 -1.17
C MET A 305 -3.29 -12.40 0.35
N LYS A 306 -2.17 -12.71 1.02
CA LYS A 306 -2.08 -12.82 2.49
C LYS A 306 -0.79 -12.20 3.00
N LEU A 307 -0.89 -11.64 4.20
CA LEU A 307 0.27 -11.30 5.03
C LEU A 307 0.74 -12.57 5.79
N ASN A 308 2.03 -12.81 5.79
CA ASN A 308 2.65 -13.93 6.48
C ASN A 308 2.76 -13.68 7.98
#